data_d5a39f68d4d2d6aacb23c35b690d2947
#
_entry.id   d5a39f68d4d2d6aacb23c35b690d2947
#
_cell.length_a   1.000
_cell.length_b   1.000
_cell.length_c   1.000
_cell.angle_alpha   90.00
_cell.angle_beta   90.00
_cell.angle_gamma   90.00
#
_symmetry.space_group_name_H-M   'P 1'
#
loop_
_entity.id
_entity.type
_entity.pdbx_description
1 polymer ?
#
loop_
_entity_poly.entity_id
_entity_poly.type
_entity_poly.pdbx_seq_one_letter_code
_entity_poly.pdbx_strand_id
1 'polypeptide(L)' 'MIGNNIKFIRKAHDLTRPEFARIISISPNSLSSYEKGTSIISTELIDTICQKFNVSYGNIVGKEKILNLVGR' A
#
# COMPACT_ATOMS: atom_id res chain seq x y z
N MET A 1 -3.28 -4.51 -8.78
CA MET A 1 -4.21 -4.22 -7.68
C MET A 1 -3.46 -3.62 -6.51
N ILE A 2 -4.11 -2.75 -5.77
CA ILE A 2 -3.46 -2.03 -4.68
C ILE A 2 -2.93 -2.98 -3.61
N GLY A 3 -3.73 -3.97 -3.21
CA GLY A 3 -3.29 -4.91 -2.18
C GLY A 3 -2.05 -5.70 -2.57
N ASN A 4 -2.00 -6.16 -3.81
CA ASN A 4 -0.83 -6.88 -4.30
C ASN A 4 0.40 -5.99 -4.34
N ASN A 5 0.20 -4.72 -4.67
CA ASN A 5 1.31 -3.78 -4.73
C ASN A 5 1.88 -3.51 -3.35
N ILE A 6 1.00 -3.39 -2.35
CA ILE A 6 1.44 -3.22 -0.95
C ILE A 6 2.21 -4.45 -0.50
N LYS A 7 1.69 -5.63 -0.80
CA LYS A 7 2.38 -6.87 -0.45
C LYS A 7 3.74 -6.96 -1.12
N PHE A 8 3.82 -6.54 -2.38
CA PHE A 8 5.09 -6.53 -3.11
C PHE A 8 6.11 -5.63 -2.42
N ILE A 9 5.70 -4.43 -2.02
CA ILE A 9 6.59 -3.50 -1.32
C ILE A 9 7.07 -4.12 -0.01
N ARG A 10 6.14 -4.72 0.73
CA ARG A 10 6.50 -5.36 2.00
C ARG A 10 7.55 -6.45 1.80
N LYS A 11 7.32 -7.33 0.82
CA LYS A 11 8.24 -8.43 0.57
C LYS A 11 9.58 -7.96 0.02
N ALA A 12 9.56 -6.90 -0.76
CA ALA A 12 10.79 -6.33 -1.29
C ALA A 12 11.70 -5.79 -0.19
N HIS A 13 11.11 -5.44 0.95
CA HIS A 13 11.88 -4.97 2.11
C HIS A 13 12.09 -6.06 3.16
N ASP A 14 11.77 -7.31 2.81
CA ASP A 14 11.96 -8.46 3.69
C ASP A 14 11.25 -8.31 5.03
N LEU A 15 10.04 -7.75 5.01
CA LEU A 15 9.28 -7.49 6.23
C LEU A 15 8.13 -8.47 6.37
N THR A 16 7.87 -8.88 7.62
CA THR A 16 6.66 -9.61 7.95
C THR A 16 5.50 -8.62 8.03
N ARG A 17 4.25 -9.15 8.04
CA ARG A 17 3.08 -8.29 8.20
C ARG A 17 3.14 -7.48 9.50
N PRO A 18 3.44 -8.08 10.66
CA PRO A 18 3.55 -7.28 11.88
C PRO A 18 4.58 -6.17 11.80
N GLU A 19 5.73 -6.43 11.17
CA GLU A 19 6.76 -5.42 11.04
C GLU A 19 6.32 -4.26 10.16
N PHE A 20 5.75 -4.59 9.00
CA PHE A 20 5.29 -3.56 8.07
C PHE A 20 4.15 -2.75 8.68
N ALA A 21 3.21 -3.43 9.33
CA ALA A 21 2.07 -2.77 9.97
C ALA A 21 2.54 -1.80 11.04
N ARG A 22 3.55 -2.18 11.82
CA ARG A 22 4.10 -1.30 12.85
C ARG A 22 4.67 -0.04 12.23
N ILE A 23 5.39 -0.18 11.13
CA ILE A 23 6.04 0.96 10.48
C ILE A 23 5.00 1.97 10.02
N ILE A 24 3.86 1.50 9.53
CA ILE A 24 2.81 2.41 9.04
C ILE A 24 1.68 2.61 10.04
N SER A 25 1.88 2.15 11.28
CA SER A 25 1.00 2.43 12.43
C SER A 25 -0.41 1.86 12.26
N ILE A 26 -0.51 0.64 11.76
CA ILE A 26 -1.79 -0.08 11.71
C ILE A 26 -1.61 -1.46 12.32
N SER A 27 -2.74 -2.14 12.56
CA SER A 27 -2.68 -3.51 13.07
C SER A 27 -2.32 -4.49 11.94
N PRO A 28 -1.71 -5.63 12.28
CA PRO A 28 -1.43 -6.65 11.27
C PRO A 28 -2.70 -7.18 10.60
N ASN A 29 -3.82 -7.23 11.33
CA ASN A 29 -5.08 -7.65 10.75
C ASN A 29 -5.57 -6.67 9.70
N SER A 30 -5.43 -5.39 9.95
CA SER A 30 -5.78 -4.37 8.97
C SER A 30 -4.93 -4.51 7.72
N LEU A 31 -3.62 -4.70 7.91
CA LEU A 31 -2.73 -4.89 6.77
C LEU A 31 -3.14 -6.12 5.95
N SER A 32 -3.46 -7.21 6.62
CA SER A 32 -3.89 -8.43 5.94
C SER A 32 -5.12 -8.15 5.08
N SER A 33 -6.09 -7.39 5.60
CA SER A 33 -7.29 -7.03 4.85
C SER A 33 -6.97 -6.18 3.64
N TYR A 34 -6.04 -5.24 3.78
CA TYR A 34 -5.63 -4.41 2.65
C TYR A 34 -4.93 -5.24 1.58
N GLU A 35 -4.06 -6.15 1.99
CA GLU A 35 -3.33 -6.99 1.04
C GLU A 35 -4.27 -7.94 0.31
N LYS A 36 -5.29 -8.42 0.98
CA LYS A 36 -6.28 -9.31 0.36
C LYS A 36 -7.33 -8.56 -0.47
N GLY A 37 -7.43 -7.25 -0.28
CA GLY A 37 -8.41 -6.47 -1.00
C GLY A 37 -9.80 -6.50 -0.38
N THR A 38 -9.91 -6.96 0.88
CA THR A 38 -11.20 -7.02 1.56
C THR A 38 -11.56 -5.73 2.29
N SER A 39 -10.60 -4.80 2.38
CA SER A 39 -10.83 -3.47 2.94
C SER A 39 -10.26 -2.43 1.99
N ILE A 40 -10.89 -1.27 1.97
CA ILE A 40 -10.45 -0.15 1.14
C ILE A 40 -9.42 0.67 1.91
N ILE A 41 -8.27 0.88 1.30
CA ILE A 41 -7.20 1.64 1.94
C ILE A 41 -7.43 3.14 1.71
N SER A 42 -7.19 3.96 2.74
CA SER A 42 -7.35 5.40 2.63
C SER A 42 -6.16 6.03 1.92
N THR A 43 -6.39 7.22 1.35
CA THR A 43 -5.29 7.95 0.70
C THR A 43 -4.24 8.37 1.71
N GLU A 44 -4.64 8.67 2.95
CA GLU A 44 -3.67 9.00 4.00
C GLU A 44 -2.71 7.86 4.27
N LEU A 45 -3.24 6.64 4.29
CA LEU A 45 -2.38 5.49 4.53
C LEU A 45 -1.47 5.22 3.34
N ILE A 46 -1.98 5.41 2.12
CA ILE A 46 -1.15 5.30 0.93
C ILE A 46 0.00 6.30 1.00
N ASP A 47 -0.29 7.54 1.39
CA ASP A 47 0.74 8.56 1.54
C ASP A 47 1.78 8.16 2.57
N THR A 48 1.33 7.58 3.68
CA THR A 48 2.24 7.11 4.73
C THR A 48 3.19 6.05 4.18
N ILE A 49 2.66 5.09 3.42
CA ILE A 49 3.50 4.06 2.81
C ILE A 49 4.50 4.68 1.85
N CYS A 50 4.06 5.64 1.04
CA CYS A 50 4.96 6.33 0.11
C CYS A 50 6.11 6.98 0.83
N GLN A 51 5.83 7.66 1.94
CA GLN A 51 6.85 8.36 2.71
C GLN A 51 7.80 7.39 3.40
N LYS A 52 7.24 6.35 4.02
CA LYS A 52 8.07 5.42 4.81
C LYS A 52 8.95 4.55 3.95
N PHE A 53 8.48 4.19 2.76
CA PHE A 53 9.20 3.26 1.90
C PHE A 53 9.76 3.90 0.65
N ASN A 54 9.62 5.23 0.53
CA ASN A 54 10.16 6.00 -0.58
C ASN A 54 9.71 5.46 -1.94
N VAL A 55 8.41 5.20 -2.04
CA VAL A 55 7.81 4.76 -3.29
C VAL A 55 6.80 5.80 -3.75
N SER A 56 6.49 5.81 -5.04
CA SER A 56 5.55 6.76 -5.58
C SER A 56 4.12 6.27 -5.36
N TYR A 57 3.19 7.21 -5.37
CA TYR A 57 1.78 6.88 -5.29
C TYR A 57 1.38 5.88 -6.38
N GLY A 58 1.92 6.05 -7.58
CA GLY A 58 1.62 5.16 -8.69
C GLY A 58 2.12 3.74 -8.48
N ASN A 59 3.19 3.56 -7.70
CA ASN A 59 3.66 2.21 -7.38
C ASN A 59 2.65 1.44 -6.54
N ILE A 60 1.78 2.14 -5.83
CA ILE A 60 0.79 1.50 -4.99
C ILE A 60 -0.53 1.35 -5.72
N VAL A 61 -1.05 2.42 -6.31
CA VAL A 61 -2.38 2.38 -6.90
C VAL A 61 -2.41 1.81 -8.32
N GLY A 62 -1.26 1.77 -8.98
CA GLY A 62 -1.18 1.20 -10.31
C GLY A 62 -1.46 2.18 -11.42
N LYS A 63 -1.15 1.76 -12.62
CA LYS A 63 -1.21 2.66 -13.77
C LYS A 63 -2.62 3.07 -14.14
N GLU A 64 -3.57 2.17 -13.97
CA GLU A 64 -4.95 2.48 -14.34
C GLU A 64 -5.49 3.67 -13.57
N LYS A 65 -5.19 3.71 -12.26
CA LYS A 65 -5.64 4.83 -11.45
C LYS A 65 -4.99 6.13 -11.88
N ILE A 66 -3.69 6.07 -12.17
CA ILE A 66 -2.95 7.25 -12.60
C ILE A 66 -3.50 7.76 -13.92
N LEU A 67 -3.75 6.86 -14.86
CA LEU A 67 -4.29 7.24 -16.16
C LEU A 67 -5.66 7.88 -16.01
N ASN A 68 -6.49 7.36 -15.14
CA ASN A 68 -7.81 7.93 -14.90
C ASN A 68 -7.70 9.34 -14.36
N LEU A 69 -6.74 9.59 -13.49
CA LEU A 69 -6.54 10.92 -12.93
C LEU A 69 -6.03 11.90 -13.98
N VAL A 70 -5.15 11.42 -14.84
CA VAL A 70 -4.52 12.27 -15.86
C VAL A 70 -5.41 12.45 -17.07
N GLY A 71 -6.23 11.47 -17.37
CA GLY A 71 -7.03 11.46 -18.60
C GLY A 71 -8.22 12.38 -18.60
N ARG A 72 -8.44 13.17 -17.60
CA ARG A 72 -9.56 14.09 -17.56
C ARG A 72 -9.36 15.29 -18.45
#